data_b816a60f620e3cc32c543691af501014
#
_entry.id   b816a60f620e3cc32c543691af501014
#
_cell.length_a   1.000
_cell.length_b   1.000
_cell.length_c   1.000
_cell.angle_alpha   90.00
_cell.angle_beta   90.00
_cell.angle_gamma   90.00
#
_symmetry.space_group_name_H-M   'P 1'
#
loop_
_entity.id
_entity.type
_entity.pdbx_description
1 polymer ?
#
loop_
_entity_poly.entity_id
_entity_poly.type
_entity_poly.pdbx_seq_one_letter_code
_entity_poly.pdbx_strand_id
1 'polypeptide(L)'
;KFVMDGKEYTWNTWGEILKPSKDCQIWGKYIEEFYEGKPAITTRKLGKGTITYIGIDSTDGTLERDVLKKLYAKLNIPVMDLPYGVTIEYRNGLGIVLNYSDKPYNFTLPEGAKALIGTTEIPTAGVLVFALTPSMNNTGYWNRKI
;
A
#
# COMPACT_ATOMS: atom_id res chain seq x y z
N LYS A 1 -11.32 3.88 -18.99
CA LYS A 1 -11.22 4.25 -17.56
C LYS A 1 -12.08 3.35 -16.71
N PHE A 2 -11.81 3.33 -15.41
CA PHE A 2 -12.59 2.62 -14.40
C PHE A 2 -12.57 3.39 -13.07
N VAL A 3 -13.48 3.04 -12.16
CA VAL A 3 -13.66 3.72 -10.89
C VAL A 3 -13.63 2.72 -9.73
N MET A 4 -12.96 3.09 -8.63
CA MET A 4 -13.00 2.41 -7.34
C MET A 4 -13.11 3.45 -6.22
N ASP A 5 -14.09 3.30 -5.34
CA ASP A 5 -14.36 4.22 -4.21
C ASP A 5 -14.45 5.70 -4.63
N GLY A 6 -15.02 5.98 -5.81
CA GLY A 6 -15.17 7.33 -6.34
C GLY A 6 -13.92 7.93 -7.00
N LYS A 7 -12.78 7.23 -6.98
CA LYS A 7 -11.56 7.63 -7.65
C LYS A 7 -11.46 6.98 -9.03
N GLU A 8 -11.16 7.78 -10.05
CA GLU A 8 -10.93 7.30 -11.41
C GLU A 8 -9.47 6.87 -11.60
N TYR A 9 -9.30 5.83 -12.43
CA TYR A 9 -8.00 5.29 -12.85
C TYR A 9 -7.99 5.07 -14.36
N THR A 10 -6.80 5.17 -14.92
CA THR A 10 -6.55 4.79 -16.31
C THR A 10 -5.90 3.41 -16.34
N TRP A 11 -6.52 2.46 -17.04
CA TRP A 11 -5.93 1.14 -17.26
C TRP A 11 -4.89 1.19 -18.37
N ASN A 12 -3.96 0.25 -18.34
CA ASN A 12 -2.79 0.26 -19.20
C ASN A 12 -2.94 -0.76 -20.34
N THR A 13 -2.57 -1.99 -20.08
CA THR A 13 -2.38 -2.99 -21.14
C THR A 13 -3.44 -4.07 -21.10
N TRP A 14 -3.97 -4.35 -19.91
CA TRP A 14 -4.78 -5.53 -19.67
C TRP A 14 -6.03 -5.22 -18.84
N GLY A 15 -7.13 -5.77 -19.28
CA GLY A 15 -8.41 -5.65 -18.58
C GLY A 15 -9.34 -6.82 -18.89
N GLU A 16 -10.00 -7.36 -17.88
CA GLU A 16 -10.97 -8.45 -17.98
C GLU A 16 -12.37 -7.96 -17.57
N ILE A 17 -13.39 -8.42 -18.28
CA ILE A 17 -14.77 -8.28 -17.87
C ILE A 17 -15.12 -9.44 -16.96
N LEU A 18 -15.22 -9.16 -15.66
CA LEU A 18 -15.49 -10.17 -14.67
C LEU A 18 -16.97 -10.56 -14.62
N LYS A 19 -17.23 -11.83 -14.34
CA LYS A 19 -18.58 -12.37 -14.07
C LYS A 19 -18.60 -12.90 -12.63
N PRO A 20 -18.69 -12.02 -11.61
CA PRO A 20 -18.63 -12.44 -10.23
C PRO A 20 -19.85 -13.23 -9.82
N SER A 21 -19.69 -14.18 -8.90
CA SER A 21 -20.79 -14.87 -8.22
C SER A 21 -21.54 -13.89 -7.30
N LYS A 22 -22.75 -14.26 -6.87
CA LYS A 22 -23.65 -13.39 -6.08
C LYS A 22 -23.07 -12.99 -4.72
N ASP A 23 -22.14 -13.77 -4.19
CA ASP A 23 -21.44 -13.54 -2.92
C ASP A 23 -20.24 -12.58 -3.03
N CYS A 24 -19.89 -12.16 -4.25
CA CYS A 24 -18.83 -11.19 -4.47
C CYS A 24 -19.32 -9.75 -4.29
N GLN A 25 -18.53 -8.95 -3.61
CA GLN A 25 -18.64 -7.49 -3.61
C GLN A 25 -17.85 -6.93 -4.79
N ILE A 26 -18.43 -5.95 -5.47
CA ILE A 26 -17.76 -5.24 -6.56
C ILE A 26 -17.08 -4.03 -5.95
N TRP A 27 -15.76 -3.94 -6.10
CA TRP A 27 -14.97 -2.81 -5.64
C TRP A 27 -14.69 -1.80 -6.73
N GLY A 28 -14.53 -2.26 -7.97
CA GLY A 28 -14.27 -1.39 -9.11
C GLY A 28 -15.06 -1.80 -10.35
N LYS A 29 -15.42 -0.80 -11.14
CA LYS A 29 -16.19 -0.95 -12.38
C LYS A 29 -15.59 -0.09 -13.48
N TYR A 30 -15.74 -0.55 -14.71
CA TYR A 30 -15.50 0.27 -15.89
C TYR A 30 -16.52 1.42 -15.98
N ILE A 31 -16.12 2.58 -16.49
CA ILE A 31 -16.97 3.78 -16.60
C ILE A 31 -17.05 4.31 -18.04
N GLU A 32 -16.52 3.60 -19.00
CA GLU A 32 -16.56 3.99 -20.40
C GLU A 32 -16.58 2.77 -21.31
N GLU A 33 -16.87 2.99 -22.59
CA GLU A 33 -16.89 2.01 -23.66
C GLU A 33 -18.01 0.94 -23.52
N PHE A 34 -17.99 -0.06 -24.35
CA PHE A 34 -19.00 -1.15 -24.38
C PHE A 34 -19.02 -1.99 -23.08
N TYR A 35 -18.02 -1.86 -22.24
CA TYR A 35 -17.90 -2.55 -20.94
C TYR A 35 -18.30 -1.67 -19.75
N GLU A 36 -18.85 -0.47 -19.98
CA GLU A 36 -19.33 0.41 -18.89
C GLU A 36 -20.24 -0.32 -17.91
N GLY A 37 -20.02 -0.07 -16.62
CA GLY A 37 -20.73 -0.72 -15.52
C GLY A 37 -20.31 -2.15 -15.23
N LYS A 38 -19.48 -2.78 -16.07
CA LYS A 38 -18.99 -4.14 -15.82
C LYS A 38 -17.96 -4.15 -14.69
N PRO A 39 -17.95 -5.22 -13.86
CA PRO A 39 -16.98 -5.36 -12.78
C PRO A 39 -15.54 -5.51 -13.32
N ALA A 40 -14.62 -4.80 -12.69
CA ALA A 40 -13.18 -4.89 -12.93
C ALA A 40 -12.41 -5.38 -11.70
N ILE A 41 -12.93 -5.12 -10.48
CA ILE A 41 -12.33 -5.54 -9.23
C ILE A 41 -13.42 -6.13 -8.34
N THR A 42 -13.16 -7.30 -7.79
CA THR A 42 -14.11 -8.01 -6.93
C THR A 42 -13.41 -8.54 -5.68
N THR A 43 -14.18 -8.66 -4.61
CA THR A 43 -13.73 -9.32 -3.38
C THR A 43 -14.84 -10.20 -2.81
N ARG A 44 -14.46 -11.29 -2.17
CA ARG A 44 -15.40 -12.14 -1.43
C ARG A 44 -14.77 -12.75 -0.21
N LYS A 45 -15.59 -13.13 0.75
CA LYS A 45 -15.15 -13.89 1.91
C LYS A 45 -14.83 -15.32 1.51
N LEU A 46 -13.73 -15.86 2.01
CA LEU A 46 -13.35 -17.25 1.86
C LEU A 46 -12.82 -17.79 3.20
N GLY A 47 -13.60 -18.63 3.87
CA GLY A 47 -13.26 -19.10 5.20
C GLY A 47 -13.10 -17.95 6.19
N LYS A 48 -11.94 -17.86 6.85
CA LYS A 48 -11.58 -16.76 7.78
C LYS A 48 -10.98 -15.54 7.08
N GLY A 49 -10.68 -15.64 5.79
CA GLY A 49 -10.05 -14.57 5.00
C GLY A 49 -10.95 -14.03 3.91
N THR A 50 -10.33 -13.28 3.01
CA THR A 50 -10.96 -12.75 1.79
C THR A 50 -10.07 -13.00 0.59
N ILE A 51 -10.68 -13.18 -0.58
CA ILE A 51 -9.99 -13.16 -1.87
C ILE A 51 -10.42 -11.88 -2.58
N THR A 52 -9.45 -11.11 -3.04
CA THR A 52 -9.67 -9.95 -3.91
C THR A 52 -9.01 -10.22 -5.25
N TYR A 53 -9.78 -10.07 -6.30
CA TYR A 53 -9.31 -10.24 -7.67
C TYR A 53 -9.32 -8.89 -8.38
N ILE A 54 -8.18 -8.52 -8.94
CA ILE A 54 -7.98 -7.32 -9.73
C ILE A 54 -7.89 -7.78 -11.18
N GLY A 55 -8.94 -7.52 -11.96
CA GLY A 55 -9.05 -7.91 -13.37
C GLY A 55 -8.57 -6.82 -14.33
N ILE A 56 -7.70 -5.92 -13.87
CA ILE A 56 -7.24 -4.76 -14.63
C ILE A 56 -5.92 -4.26 -14.04
N ASP A 57 -5.03 -3.77 -14.87
CA ASP A 57 -3.81 -3.08 -14.42
C ASP A 57 -3.94 -1.56 -14.56
N SER A 58 -3.26 -0.79 -13.71
CA SER A 58 -3.18 0.66 -13.86
C SER A 58 -1.87 1.09 -14.52
N THR A 59 -1.90 2.24 -15.19
CA THR A 59 -0.74 2.78 -15.92
C THR A 59 0.46 3.06 -15.00
N ASP A 60 0.20 3.39 -13.74
CA ASP A 60 1.20 3.90 -12.78
C ASP A 60 1.29 3.07 -11.47
N GLY A 61 0.58 1.94 -11.40
CA GLY A 61 0.52 1.11 -10.18
C GLY A 61 -0.30 1.72 -9.04
N THR A 62 -0.97 2.86 -9.29
CA THR A 62 -1.74 3.57 -8.25
C THR A 62 -2.95 2.75 -7.79
N LEU A 63 -3.62 2.05 -8.71
CA LEU A 63 -4.74 1.19 -8.38
C LEU A 63 -4.33 0.07 -7.42
N GLU A 64 -3.30 -0.66 -7.80
CA GLU A 64 -2.81 -1.83 -7.06
C GLU A 64 -2.42 -1.42 -5.63
N ARG A 65 -1.76 -0.27 -5.50
CA ARG A 65 -1.43 0.32 -4.21
C ARG A 65 -2.69 0.67 -3.40
N ASP A 66 -3.68 1.29 -4.02
CA ASP A 66 -4.92 1.68 -3.33
C ASP A 66 -5.76 0.45 -2.92
N VAL A 67 -5.78 -0.61 -3.74
CA VAL A 67 -6.39 -1.91 -3.37
C VAL A 67 -5.68 -2.52 -2.16
N LEU A 68 -4.34 -2.54 -2.16
CA LEU A 68 -3.57 -3.04 -1.02
C LEU A 68 -3.82 -2.23 0.25
N LYS A 69 -3.85 -0.89 0.17
CA LYS A 69 -4.20 -0.02 1.30
C LYS A 69 -5.60 -0.35 1.85
N LYS A 70 -6.57 -0.54 0.97
CA LYS A 70 -7.94 -0.93 1.36
C LYS A 70 -7.98 -2.29 2.06
N LEU A 71 -7.21 -3.26 1.59
CA LEU A 71 -7.07 -4.58 2.23
C LEU A 71 -6.43 -4.47 3.62
N TYR A 72 -5.34 -3.73 3.75
CA TYR A 72 -4.67 -3.52 5.03
C TYR A 72 -5.55 -2.78 6.03
N ALA A 73 -6.31 -1.76 5.58
CA ALA A 73 -7.26 -1.06 6.44
C ALA A 73 -8.35 -2.00 6.99
N LYS A 74 -8.86 -2.94 6.18
CA LYS A 74 -9.82 -3.97 6.64
C LYS A 74 -9.23 -4.92 7.70
N LEU A 75 -7.94 -5.12 7.69
CA LEU A 75 -7.22 -5.96 8.64
C LEU A 75 -6.67 -5.17 9.83
N ASN A 76 -6.99 -3.87 9.94
CA ASN A 76 -6.41 -2.95 10.91
C ASN A 76 -4.88 -2.95 10.90
N ILE A 77 -4.28 -3.14 9.73
CA ILE A 77 -2.84 -3.06 9.53
C ILE A 77 -2.50 -1.62 9.14
N PRO A 78 -1.74 -0.89 9.96
CA PRO A 78 -1.34 0.47 9.62
C PRO A 78 -0.42 0.47 8.40
N VAL A 79 -0.64 1.42 7.52
CA VAL A 79 0.17 1.63 6.31
C VAL A 79 0.77 3.02 6.38
N MET A 80 2.08 3.12 6.16
CA MET A 80 2.75 4.40 6.00
C MET A 80 2.76 4.81 4.53
N ASP A 81 2.33 6.04 4.26
CA ASP A 81 2.32 6.57 2.90
C ASP A 81 3.66 7.23 2.61
N LEU A 82 4.52 6.50 1.91
CA LEU A 82 5.84 6.97 1.50
C LEU A 82 5.83 7.35 0.02
N PRO A 83 6.61 8.36 -0.38
CA PRO A 83 6.76 8.70 -1.80
C PRO A 83 7.48 7.57 -2.55
N TYR A 84 7.34 7.58 -3.87
CA TYR A 84 8.04 6.62 -4.73
C TYR A 84 9.54 6.69 -4.51
N GLY A 85 10.18 5.52 -4.39
CA GLY A 85 11.62 5.41 -4.15
C GLY A 85 12.03 5.53 -2.68
N VAL A 86 11.10 5.82 -1.75
CA VAL A 86 11.40 5.78 -0.31
C VAL A 86 10.79 4.53 0.29
N THR A 87 11.60 3.78 1.03
CA THR A 87 11.17 2.56 1.72
C THR A 87 11.52 2.63 3.20
N ILE A 88 10.75 1.91 4.01
CA ILE A 88 11.04 1.72 5.42
C ILE A 88 10.94 0.25 5.79
N GLU A 89 11.93 -0.23 6.52
CA GLU A 89 11.98 -1.57 7.08
C GLU A 89 12.13 -1.50 8.59
N TYR A 90 11.52 -2.47 9.26
CA TYR A 90 11.60 -2.56 10.73
C TYR A 90 12.20 -3.90 11.12
N ARG A 91 13.28 -3.85 11.89
CA ARG A 91 14.00 -5.07 12.30
C ARG A 91 14.68 -4.89 13.65
N ASN A 92 14.43 -5.85 14.55
CA ASN A 92 15.11 -5.93 15.85
C ASN A 92 15.09 -4.61 16.65
N GLY A 93 13.94 -3.93 16.69
CA GLY A 93 13.81 -2.67 17.40
C GLY A 93 14.38 -1.46 16.66
N LEU A 94 14.75 -1.61 15.43
CA LEU A 94 15.24 -0.54 14.56
C LEU A 94 14.25 -0.24 13.45
N GLY A 95 14.14 1.03 13.05
CA GLY A 95 13.55 1.48 11.82
C GLY A 95 14.66 1.91 10.85
N ILE A 96 14.61 1.46 9.62
CA ILE A 96 15.60 1.72 8.57
C ILE A 96 14.87 2.34 7.39
N VAL A 97 15.12 3.63 7.12
CA VAL A 97 14.55 4.34 5.98
C VAL A 97 15.60 4.47 4.91
N LEU A 98 15.26 4.08 3.70
CA LEU A 98 16.12 4.17 2.52
C LEU A 98 15.48 5.08 1.49
N ASN A 99 16.23 6.03 0.99
CA ASN A 99 15.80 6.95 -0.05
C ASN A 99 16.48 6.62 -1.39
N TYR A 100 15.77 5.90 -2.26
CA TYR A 100 16.18 5.61 -3.63
C TYR A 100 15.63 6.61 -4.65
N SER A 101 14.92 7.65 -4.18
CA SER A 101 14.39 8.67 -5.07
C SER A 101 15.47 9.65 -5.52
N ASP A 102 15.16 10.46 -6.50
CA ASP A 102 16.03 11.49 -7.06
C ASP A 102 16.07 12.80 -6.25
N LYS A 103 15.35 12.86 -5.10
CA LYS A 103 15.21 14.04 -4.25
C LYS A 103 15.45 13.69 -2.78
N PRO A 104 15.96 14.65 -1.98
CA PRO A 104 15.98 14.50 -0.53
C PRO A 104 14.57 14.27 0.03
N TYR A 105 14.47 13.46 1.06
CA TYR A 105 13.22 13.15 1.74
C TYR A 105 13.31 13.49 3.23
N ASN A 106 12.36 14.27 3.72
CA ASN A 106 12.26 14.59 5.15
C ASN A 106 11.37 13.56 5.86
N PHE A 107 11.98 12.73 6.69
CA PHE A 107 11.29 11.72 7.47
C PHE A 107 10.96 12.26 8.87
N THR A 108 9.71 12.13 9.29
CA THR A 108 9.32 12.46 10.66
C THR A 108 9.54 11.25 11.56
N LEU A 109 10.48 11.36 12.49
CA LEU A 109 10.71 10.33 13.50
C LEU A 109 9.46 10.15 14.38
N PRO A 110 9.13 8.90 14.73
CA PRO A 110 8.13 8.63 15.75
C PRO A 110 8.51 9.28 17.08
N GLU A 111 7.51 9.65 17.88
CA GLU A 111 7.72 10.27 19.18
C GLU A 111 8.64 9.41 20.08
N GLY A 112 9.67 10.03 20.64
CA GLY A 112 10.67 9.39 21.47
C GLY A 112 11.71 8.55 20.75
N ALA A 113 11.60 8.34 19.43
CA ALA A 113 12.61 7.64 18.63
C ALA A 113 13.87 8.51 18.49
N LYS A 114 15.05 7.85 18.39
CA LYS A 114 16.34 8.53 18.22
C LYS A 114 17.02 8.02 16.95
N ALA A 115 17.49 8.96 16.11
CA ALA A 115 18.35 8.64 14.98
C ALA A 115 19.68 8.07 15.51
N LEU A 116 20.11 6.98 14.93
CA LEU A 116 21.38 6.30 15.22
C LEU A 116 22.38 6.50 14.10
N ILE A 117 21.90 6.50 12.86
CA ILE A 117 22.70 6.69 11.63
C ILE A 117 21.91 7.63 10.72
N GLY A 118 22.57 8.60 10.14
CA GLY A 118 21.98 9.59 9.25
C GLY A 118 21.18 10.67 9.98
N THR A 119 20.41 11.42 9.21
CA THR A 119 19.56 12.51 9.67
C THR A 119 18.16 12.35 9.15
N THR A 120 17.20 13.09 9.71
CA THR A 120 15.81 13.11 9.25
C THR A 120 15.64 13.68 7.84
N GLU A 121 16.55 14.54 7.41
CA GLU A 121 16.69 14.91 6.00
C GLU A 121 17.60 13.88 5.31
N ILE A 122 16.96 12.94 4.62
CA ILE A 122 17.63 11.80 3.98
C ILE A 122 17.96 12.18 2.54
N PRO A 123 19.25 12.36 2.19
CA PRO A 123 19.63 12.68 0.82
C PRO A 123 19.29 11.56 -0.16
N THR A 124 19.34 11.83 -1.45
CA THR A 124 19.33 10.81 -2.51
C THR A 124 20.37 9.73 -2.23
N ALA A 125 20.00 8.46 -2.38
CA ALA A 125 20.77 7.28 -2.01
C ALA A 125 21.18 7.24 -0.52
N GLY A 126 20.51 8.01 0.33
CA GLY A 126 20.77 8.09 1.76
C GLY A 126 19.98 7.08 2.59
N VAL A 127 20.41 6.96 3.85
CA VAL A 127 19.81 6.09 4.84
C VAL A 127 19.64 6.82 6.17
N LEU A 128 18.52 6.54 6.84
CA LEU A 128 18.29 6.87 8.24
C LEU A 128 18.02 5.58 9.00
N VAL A 129 18.77 5.35 10.08
CA VAL A 129 18.47 4.28 11.04
C VAL A 129 18.10 4.93 12.37
N PHE A 130 17.00 4.49 12.98
CA PHE A 130 16.55 4.99 14.26
C PHE A 130 16.12 3.85 15.19
N ALA A 131 16.26 4.05 16.49
CA ALA A 131 15.77 3.12 17.48
C ALA A 131 14.27 3.31 17.70
N LEU A 132 13.52 2.21 17.74
CA LEU A 132 12.11 2.20 18.14
C LEU A 132 11.99 2.36 19.64
N THR A 133 10.94 3.03 20.08
CA THR A 133 10.60 3.09 21.51
C THR A 133 10.01 1.76 22.00
N PRO A 134 10.09 1.45 23.29
CA PRO A 134 9.47 0.24 23.85
C PRO A 134 7.97 0.12 23.57
N SER A 135 7.25 1.24 23.55
CA SER A 135 5.82 1.27 23.22
C SER A 135 5.53 0.84 21.78
N MET A 136 6.40 1.18 20.85
CA MET A 136 6.28 0.76 19.43
C MET A 136 6.63 -0.73 19.26
N ASN A 137 7.61 -1.24 20.01
CA ASN A 137 7.98 -2.66 19.95
C ASN A 137 6.84 -3.59 20.39
N ASN A 138 5.94 -3.11 21.25
CA ASN A 138 4.83 -3.90 21.80
C ASN A 138 3.61 -3.99 20.86
N THR A 139 3.54 -3.21 19.80
CA THR A 139 2.38 -3.23 18.88
C THR A 139 2.36 -4.45 17.94
N GLY A 140 3.34 -5.35 18.02
CA GLY A 140 3.40 -6.61 17.25
C GLY A 140 3.66 -6.45 15.74
N TYR A 141 3.52 -5.23 15.21
CA TYR A 141 3.73 -4.94 13.79
C TYR A 141 5.21 -4.91 13.40
N TRP A 142 6.05 -4.52 14.34
CA TRP A 142 7.47 -4.26 14.16
C TRP A 142 8.36 -5.49 14.43
N ASN A 143 7.79 -6.54 15.03
CA ASN A 143 8.48 -7.75 15.44
C ASN A 143 8.08 -9.01 14.65
N ARG A 144 7.59 -8.89 13.43
CA ARG A 144 7.35 -10.07 12.61
C ARG A 144 8.69 -10.73 12.29
N LYS A 145 8.98 -11.84 12.97
CA LYS A 145 9.97 -12.80 12.50
C LYS A 145 9.46 -13.34 11.17
N ILE A 146 10.20 -13.10 10.10
CA ILE A 146 10.02 -13.79 8.83
C ILE A 146 10.46 -15.24 9.02
#